data_ffce81051373247b271e565d2b00a3c4
#
_entry.id   ffce81051373247b271e565d2b00a3c4
#
_cell.length_a   1.000
_cell.length_b   1.000
_cell.length_c   1.000
_cell.angle_alpha   90.00
_cell.angle_beta   90.00
_cell.angle_gamma   90.00
#
_symmetry.space_group_name_H-M   'P 1'
#
loop_
_entity.id
_entity.type
_entity.pdbx_description
1 polymer ?
#
loop_
_entity_poly.entity_id
_entity_poly.type
_entity_poly.pdbx_seq_one_letter_code
_entity_poly.pdbx_strand_id
1 'polypeptide(L)'
;MNTFSLKVIASDKVFFDGKCGIIIVPALDGEQAIMSHHEDMVIATKEGEVRFKEKEDDDWTKVVVGVGFVYISHNRVIMLVDTAERPEDIDRVRAEAALERAKEQLRQKQSIQEYHVSQASMARAMLRLKAVSYTHLTLPTKA
;
A
#
# COMPACT_ATOMS: atom_id res chain seq x y z
N MET A 1 -4.33 -29.61 15.11
CA MET A 1 -4.18 -29.38 13.66
C MET A 1 -2.77 -29.76 13.24
N ASN A 2 -2.65 -30.58 12.21
CA ASN A 2 -1.35 -30.91 11.65
C ASN A 2 -0.76 -29.68 10.97
N THR A 3 0.56 -29.58 10.94
CA THR A 3 1.22 -28.43 10.39
C THR A 3 2.13 -28.80 9.22
N PHE A 4 2.46 -27.82 8.44
CA PHE A 4 3.46 -27.88 7.37
C PHE A 4 4.44 -26.73 7.55
N SER A 5 5.56 -26.81 6.86
CA SER A 5 6.55 -25.75 6.87
C SER A 5 6.13 -24.68 5.86
N LEU A 6 6.07 -23.43 6.29
CA LEU A 6 5.71 -22.32 5.43
C LEU A 6 6.84 -21.29 5.39
N LYS A 7 7.25 -20.91 4.19
CA LYS A 7 8.19 -19.83 3.98
C LYS A 7 7.61 -18.87 2.96
N VAL A 8 7.54 -17.60 3.30
CA VAL A 8 7.11 -16.54 2.39
C VAL A 8 8.31 -15.67 2.08
N ILE A 9 8.65 -15.59 0.81
CA ILE A 9 9.81 -14.84 0.33
C ILE A 9 9.31 -13.74 -0.60
N ALA A 10 9.64 -12.49 -0.26
CA ALA A 10 9.29 -11.33 -1.06
C ALA A 10 10.58 -10.72 -1.61
N SER A 11 10.71 -10.68 -2.93
CA SER A 11 11.96 -10.32 -3.59
C SER A 11 13.07 -11.21 -3.09
N ASP A 12 14.13 -10.68 -2.46
CA ASP A 12 15.23 -11.48 -1.93
C ASP A 12 15.13 -11.68 -0.43
N LYS A 13 14.02 -11.31 0.18
CA LYS A 13 13.90 -11.21 1.63
C LYS A 13 12.89 -12.20 2.15
N VAL A 14 13.25 -12.94 3.19
CA VAL A 14 12.31 -13.84 3.85
C VAL A 14 11.38 -13.01 4.72
N PHE A 15 10.09 -13.04 4.37
CA PHE A 15 9.06 -12.32 5.11
C PHE A 15 8.56 -13.13 6.29
N PHE A 16 8.41 -14.44 6.10
CA PHE A 16 7.94 -15.35 7.14
C PHE A 16 8.60 -16.71 6.94
N ASP A 17 8.94 -17.36 8.04
CA ASP A 17 9.50 -18.73 8.04
C ASP A 17 9.07 -19.41 9.33
N GLY A 18 8.22 -20.40 9.22
CA GLY A 18 7.72 -21.09 10.40
C GLY A 18 6.75 -22.18 10.04
N LYS A 19 6.03 -22.65 11.06
CA LYS A 19 5.02 -23.69 10.90
C LYS A 19 3.66 -23.05 10.68
N CYS A 20 2.82 -23.74 9.90
CA CYS A 20 1.51 -23.25 9.55
C CYS A 20 0.54 -24.42 9.51
N GLY A 21 -0.69 -24.20 9.96
CA GLY A 21 -1.74 -25.21 9.89
C GLY A 21 -2.60 -25.05 8.66
N ILE A 22 -2.83 -23.82 8.23
CA ILE A 22 -3.60 -23.52 7.04
C ILE A 22 -3.14 -22.18 6.49
N ILE A 23 -3.04 -22.11 5.17
CA ILE A 23 -2.81 -20.84 4.46
C ILE A 23 -3.81 -20.73 3.33
N ILE A 24 -4.38 -19.55 3.16
CA ILE A 24 -5.32 -19.23 2.09
C ILE A 24 -4.65 -18.23 1.18
N VAL A 25 -4.50 -18.59 -0.09
CA VAL A 25 -3.76 -17.79 -1.07
C VAL A 25 -4.69 -17.33 -2.20
N PRO A 26 -4.42 -16.14 -2.79
CA PRO A 26 -5.23 -15.64 -3.91
C PRO A 26 -4.74 -16.24 -5.22
N ALA A 27 -5.22 -17.43 -5.55
CA ALA A 27 -4.90 -18.05 -6.83
C ALA A 27 -5.63 -17.34 -7.97
N LEU A 28 -5.21 -17.61 -9.20
CA LEU A 28 -5.77 -16.90 -10.37
C LEU A 28 -7.27 -17.10 -10.54
N ASP A 29 -7.76 -18.26 -10.14
CA ASP A 29 -9.19 -18.61 -10.28
C ASP A 29 -9.97 -18.50 -8.97
N GLY A 30 -9.39 -17.87 -7.95
CA GLY A 30 -10.03 -17.68 -6.66
C GLY A 30 -9.12 -18.08 -5.52
N GLU A 31 -9.64 -17.98 -4.31
CA GLU A 31 -8.88 -18.34 -3.13
C GLU A 31 -8.72 -19.86 -3.04
N GLN A 32 -7.53 -20.31 -2.65
CA GLN A 32 -7.25 -21.70 -2.38
C GLN A 32 -6.69 -21.86 -0.97
N ALA A 33 -7.21 -22.85 -0.25
CA ALA A 33 -6.70 -23.20 1.07
C ALA A 33 -5.71 -24.36 0.93
N ILE A 34 -4.57 -24.22 1.60
CA ILE A 34 -3.54 -25.24 1.62
C ILE A 34 -3.35 -25.69 3.06
N MET A 35 -3.47 -26.96 3.28
CA MET A 35 -3.32 -27.56 4.60
C MET A 35 -2.20 -28.60 4.57
N SER A 36 -1.95 -29.20 5.73
CA SER A 36 -0.93 -30.24 5.86
C SER A 36 -1.18 -31.39 4.86
N HIS A 37 -0.11 -31.91 4.31
CA HIS A 37 -0.12 -33.05 3.36
C HIS A 37 -0.86 -32.76 2.06
N HIS A 38 -0.87 -31.50 1.65
CA HIS A 38 -1.38 -31.14 0.34
C HIS A 38 -0.52 -31.79 -0.74
N GLU A 39 -1.15 -32.17 -1.85
CA GLU A 39 -0.39 -32.78 -2.97
C GLU A 39 0.61 -31.77 -3.54
N ASP A 40 1.69 -32.29 -4.07
CA ASP A 40 2.73 -31.46 -4.66
C ASP A 40 2.19 -30.74 -5.89
N MET A 41 2.37 -29.44 -5.93
CA MET A 41 1.93 -28.61 -7.05
C MET A 41 2.51 -27.21 -6.99
N VAL A 42 2.35 -26.50 -8.08
CA VAL A 42 2.70 -25.08 -8.17
C VAL A 42 1.42 -24.31 -8.45
N ILE A 43 1.17 -23.27 -7.68
CA ILE A 43 -0.02 -22.42 -7.83
C ILE A 43 0.44 -21.02 -8.18
N ALA A 44 -0.03 -20.49 -9.30
CA ALA A 44 0.19 -19.09 -9.65
C ALA A 44 -0.79 -18.24 -8.85
N THR A 45 -0.30 -17.14 -8.30
CA THR A 45 -1.11 -16.24 -7.47
C THR A 45 -1.14 -14.86 -8.06
N LYS A 46 -2.24 -14.16 -7.78
CA LYS A 46 -2.42 -12.76 -8.16
C LYS A 46 -2.27 -11.89 -6.91
N GLU A 47 -2.28 -10.60 -7.13
CA GLU A 47 -2.28 -9.66 -6.01
C GLU A 47 -3.48 -9.90 -5.12
N GLY A 48 -3.26 -9.84 -3.82
CA GLY A 48 -4.35 -10.02 -2.88
C GLY A 48 -3.86 -10.25 -1.47
N GLU A 49 -4.78 -10.68 -0.64
CA GLU A 49 -4.50 -10.95 0.76
C GLU A 49 -4.27 -12.45 0.96
N VAL A 50 -3.17 -12.76 1.64
CA VAL A 50 -2.88 -14.11 2.12
C VAL A 50 -3.18 -14.14 3.61
N ARG A 51 -3.85 -15.21 4.05
CA ARG A 51 -4.16 -15.41 5.46
C ARG A 51 -3.62 -16.75 5.88
N PHE A 52 -2.97 -16.79 7.02
CA PHE A 52 -2.48 -18.07 7.55
C PHE A 52 -2.50 -18.07 9.06
N LYS A 53 -2.53 -19.25 9.62
CA LYS A 53 -2.42 -19.46 11.06
C LYS A 53 -1.87 -20.83 11.35
N GLU A 54 -1.24 -20.99 12.50
CA GLU A 54 -0.65 -22.26 12.90
C GLU A 54 -1.69 -23.19 13.52
N LYS A 55 -2.46 -22.68 14.48
CA LYS A 55 -3.45 -23.46 15.23
C LYS A 55 -4.85 -22.99 14.89
N GLU A 56 -5.81 -23.89 15.05
CA GLU A 56 -7.18 -23.62 14.68
C GLU A 56 -7.78 -22.44 15.46
N ASP A 57 -7.40 -22.29 16.72
CA ASP A 57 -7.89 -21.20 17.57
C ASP A 57 -7.02 -19.95 17.51
N ASP A 58 -5.97 -19.95 16.72
CA ASP A 58 -5.14 -18.75 16.54
C ASP A 58 -5.86 -17.72 15.69
N ASP A 59 -5.49 -16.46 15.89
CA ASP A 59 -5.92 -15.39 15.00
C ASP A 59 -5.21 -15.53 13.64
N TRP A 60 -5.89 -15.09 12.60
CA TRP A 60 -5.31 -15.08 11.26
C TRP A 60 -4.20 -14.03 11.18
N THR A 61 -3.06 -14.46 10.65
CA THR A 61 -2.02 -13.52 10.22
C THR A 61 -2.31 -13.17 8.77
N LYS A 62 -2.43 -11.87 8.50
CA LYS A 62 -2.77 -11.38 7.17
C LYS A 62 -1.58 -10.68 6.54
N VAL A 63 -1.37 -10.94 5.26
CA VAL A 63 -0.28 -10.34 4.49
C VAL A 63 -0.84 -9.95 3.13
N VAL A 64 -0.56 -8.73 2.70
CA VAL A 64 -0.91 -8.28 1.35
C VAL A 64 0.28 -8.58 0.46
N VAL A 65 0.05 -9.35 -0.59
CA VAL A 65 1.09 -9.82 -1.48
C VAL A 65 0.83 -9.34 -2.90
N GLY A 66 1.91 -9.20 -3.66
CA GLY A 66 1.83 -9.00 -5.08
C GLY A 66 1.76 -10.33 -5.83
N VAL A 67 2.04 -10.28 -7.10
CA VAL A 67 1.99 -11.45 -7.97
C VAL A 67 3.11 -12.43 -7.59
N GLY A 68 2.82 -13.72 -7.68
CA GLY A 68 3.84 -14.72 -7.38
C GLY A 68 3.38 -16.14 -7.61
N PHE A 69 4.08 -17.06 -6.96
CA PHE A 69 3.85 -18.49 -7.05
C PHE A 69 3.93 -19.14 -5.68
N VAL A 70 3.19 -20.22 -5.53
CA VAL A 70 3.27 -21.07 -4.34
C VAL A 70 3.76 -22.43 -4.78
N TYR A 71 4.81 -22.92 -4.15
CA TYR A 71 5.37 -24.24 -4.41
C TYR A 71 5.03 -25.13 -3.23
N ILE A 72 4.38 -26.25 -3.51
CA ILE A 72 4.01 -27.24 -2.49
C ILE A 72 4.73 -28.53 -2.81
N SER A 73 5.54 -29.02 -1.88
CA SER A 73 6.29 -30.25 -2.06
C SER A 73 6.70 -30.80 -0.71
N HIS A 74 6.42 -32.09 -0.49
CA HIS A 74 6.86 -32.79 0.71
C HIS A 74 6.44 -32.09 2.01
N ASN A 75 5.19 -31.69 2.08
CA ASN A 75 4.62 -31.00 3.23
C ASN A 75 5.33 -29.68 3.54
N ARG A 76 5.88 -29.04 2.53
CA ARG A 76 6.48 -27.72 2.59
C ARG A 76 5.80 -26.80 1.62
N VAL A 77 5.58 -25.58 2.04
CA VAL A 77 4.98 -24.55 1.20
C VAL A 77 5.95 -23.39 1.14
N ILE A 78 6.34 -23.01 -0.06
CA ILE A 78 7.19 -21.85 -0.30
C ILE A 78 6.42 -20.90 -1.19
N MET A 79 6.16 -19.70 -0.70
CA MET A 79 5.49 -18.67 -1.45
C MET A 79 6.50 -17.62 -1.89
N LEU A 80 6.64 -17.46 -3.20
CA LEU A 80 7.51 -16.44 -3.80
C LEU A 80 6.64 -15.36 -4.39
N VAL A 81 6.78 -14.15 -3.88
CA VAL A 81 5.99 -13.00 -4.34
C VAL A 81 6.92 -11.81 -4.58
N ASP A 82 6.48 -10.88 -5.41
CA ASP A 82 7.27 -9.68 -5.66
C ASP A 82 7.25 -8.73 -4.47
N THR A 83 6.12 -8.65 -3.76
CA THR A 83 6.00 -7.82 -2.56
C THR A 83 5.19 -8.55 -1.51
N ALA A 84 5.48 -8.27 -0.23
CA ALA A 84 4.68 -8.76 0.89
C ALA A 84 4.73 -7.69 1.97
N GLU A 85 3.57 -7.28 2.44
CA GLU A 85 3.43 -6.25 3.45
C GLU A 85 2.31 -6.59 4.41
N ARG A 86 2.48 -6.19 5.67
CA ARG A 86 1.40 -6.33 6.64
C ARG A 86 0.36 -5.24 6.39
N PRO A 87 -0.94 -5.55 6.54
CA PRO A 87 -1.97 -4.55 6.32
C PRO A 87 -1.78 -3.30 7.17
N GLU A 88 -1.37 -3.44 8.43
CA GLU A 88 -1.15 -2.31 9.31
C GLU A 88 -0.01 -1.42 8.84
N ASP A 89 1.02 -1.99 8.21
CA ASP A 89 2.11 -1.22 7.64
C ASP A 89 1.65 -0.43 6.42
N ILE A 90 0.80 -1.03 5.59
CA ILE A 90 0.20 -0.34 4.44
C ILE A 90 -0.67 0.82 4.92
N ASP A 91 -1.51 0.58 5.93
CA ASP A 91 -2.39 1.60 6.47
C ASP A 91 -1.59 2.75 7.06
N ARG A 92 -0.48 2.44 7.75
CA ARG A 92 0.40 3.47 8.28
C ARG A 92 1.03 4.29 7.16
N VAL A 93 1.55 3.65 6.14
CA VAL A 93 2.15 4.34 4.99
C VAL A 93 1.11 5.21 4.29
N ARG A 94 -0.11 4.70 4.11
CA ARG A 94 -1.19 5.47 3.51
C ARG A 94 -1.56 6.67 4.38
N ALA A 95 -1.62 6.48 5.69
CA ALA A 95 -1.93 7.56 6.62
C ALA A 95 -0.84 8.62 6.59
N GLU A 96 0.42 8.22 6.59
CA GLU A 96 1.55 9.13 6.48
C GLU A 96 1.52 9.89 5.16
N ALA A 97 1.26 9.20 4.06
CA ALA A 97 1.16 9.83 2.74
C ALA A 97 -0.01 10.79 2.67
N ALA A 98 -1.15 10.44 3.27
CA ALA A 98 -2.31 11.31 3.33
C ALA A 98 -2.00 12.56 4.16
N LEU A 99 -1.29 12.40 5.26
CA LEU A 99 -0.88 13.53 6.11
C LEU A 99 0.06 14.46 5.34
N GLU A 100 1.03 13.91 4.64
CA GLU A 100 1.95 14.71 3.82
C GLU A 100 1.22 15.47 2.72
N ARG A 101 0.26 14.79 2.06
CA ARG A 101 -0.57 15.48 1.05
C ARG A 101 -1.39 16.59 1.67
N ALA A 102 -1.97 16.35 2.85
CA ALA A 102 -2.75 17.37 3.54
C ALA A 102 -1.89 18.56 3.93
N LYS A 103 -0.68 18.31 4.42
CA LYS A 103 0.28 19.36 4.74
C LYS A 103 0.66 20.16 3.51
N GLU A 104 0.91 19.48 2.40
CA GLU A 104 1.27 20.11 1.16
C GLU A 104 0.13 20.97 0.61
N GLN A 105 -1.10 20.44 0.65
CA GLN A 105 -2.28 21.17 0.23
C GLN A 105 -2.49 22.43 1.09
N LEU A 106 -2.29 22.30 2.39
CA LEU A 106 -2.42 23.44 3.30
C LEU A 106 -1.35 24.49 3.00
N ARG A 107 -0.12 24.07 2.76
CA ARG A 107 0.97 24.95 2.41
C ARG A 107 0.69 25.68 1.11
N GLN A 108 0.19 24.96 0.10
CA GLN A 108 -0.18 25.56 -1.17
C GLN A 108 -1.32 26.56 -0.99
N LYS A 109 -2.31 26.19 -0.17
CA LYS A 109 -3.43 27.08 0.12
C LYS A 109 -2.96 28.35 0.82
N GLN A 110 -2.06 28.23 1.77
CA GLN A 110 -1.46 29.40 2.44
C GLN A 110 -0.68 30.25 1.45
N SER A 111 0.10 29.63 0.60
CA SER A 111 0.85 30.35 -0.43
C SER A 111 -0.09 31.08 -1.38
N ILE A 112 -1.18 30.46 -1.77
CA ILE A 112 -2.18 31.07 -2.62
C ILE A 112 -2.84 32.26 -1.89
N GLN A 113 -3.18 32.09 -0.62
CA GLN A 113 -3.74 33.16 0.18
C GLN A 113 -2.77 34.31 0.33
N GLU A 114 -1.53 34.05 0.63
CA GLU A 114 -0.48 35.09 0.71
C GLU A 114 -0.31 35.78 -0.62
N TYR A 115 -0.32 35.00 -1.70
CA TYR A 115 -0.24 35.57 -3.04
C TYR A 115 -1.41 36.50 -3.33
N HIS A 116 -2.63 36.09 -3.00
CA HIS A 116 -3.82 36.90 -3.20
C HIS A 116 -3.81 38.15 -2.33
N VAL A 117 -3.35 38.02 -1.09
CA VAL A 117 -3.23 39.19 -0.20
C VAL A 117 -2.19 40.16 -0.75
N SER A 118 -1.03 39.66 -1.16
CA SER A 118 0.01 40.48 -1.78
C SER A 118 -0.49 41.10 -3.06
N GLN A 119 -1.20 40.34 -3.87
CA GLN A 119 -1.78 40.80 -5.12
C GLN A 119 -2.82 41.89 -4.86
N ALA A 120 -3.68 41.68 -3.86
CA ALA A 120 -4.67 42.67 -3.47
C ALA A 120 -4.02 43.94 -2.97
N SER A 121 -2.97 43.82 -2.17
CA SER A 121 -2.20 44.97 -1.71
C SER A 121 -1.54 45.71 -2.87
N MET A 122 -0.96 44.91 -3.78
CA MET A 122 -0.34 45.46 -4.98
C MET A 122 -1.38 46.15 -5.86
N ALA A 123 -2.53 45.51 -6.06
CA ALA A 123 -3.60 46.06 -6.86
C ALA A 123 -4.12 47.38 -6.25
N ARG A 124 -4.24 47.44 -4.92
CA ARG A 124 -4.61 48.70 -4.25
C ARG A 124 -3.57 49.79 -4.45
N ALA A 125 -2.30 49.40 -4.31
CA ALA A 125 -1.21 50.33 -4.56
C ALA A 125 -1.20 50.78 -6.00
N MET A 126 -1.42 49.86 -6.92
CA MET A 126 -1.46 50.16 -8.35
C MET A 126 -2.66 51.04 -8.71
N LEU A 127 -3.81 50.77 -8.07
CA LEU A 127 -4.98 51.64 -8.27
C LEU A 127 -4.70 53.07 -7.82
N ARG A 128 -4.06 53.24 -6.67
CA ARG A 128 -3.65 54.55 -6.19
C ARG A 128 -2.67 55.21 -7.14
N LEU A 129 -1.85 54.44 -7.79
CA LEU A 129 -0.86 54.91 -8.72
C LEU A 129 -1.33 54.86 -10.17
N LYS A 130 -2.60 54.49 -10.37
CA LYS A 130 -3.09 54.19 -11.71
C LYS A 130 -2.29 53.09 -12.34
N ALA A 131 -1.89 52.09 -11.52
CA ALA A 131 -1.02 51.06 -11.95
C ALA A 131 -1.77 49.94 -12.68
N VAL A 132 -1.01 49.03 -13.22
CA VAL A 132 -1.47 47.99 -14.10
C VAL A 132 -2.29 46.93 -13.37
N SER A 133 -3.32 46.43 -14.03
CA SER A 133 -4.04 45.30 -13.47
C SER A 133 -3.19 44.03 -13.56
N TYR A 134 -3.37 43.17 -12.64
CA TYR A 134 -2.60 41.98 -12.48
C TYR A 134 -3.17 40.86 -13.31
N THR A 135 -2.30 40.21 -13.96
CA THR A 135 -2.74 39.06 -14.73
C THR A 135 -2.62 37.79 -13.99
N HIS A 136 -2.35 37.64 -14.45
CA HIS A 136 -2.13 36.43 -14.18
C HIS A 136 -2.01 35.50 -14.06
N LEU A 137 -1.67 35.37 -14.11
CA LEU A 137 -1.57 34.65 -13.86
C LEU A 137 -1.77 33.99 -13.49
N THR A 138 -1.70 33.84 -13.68
CA THR A 138 -1.89 33.25 -13.34
C THR A 138 -2.07 32.74 -12.89
N LEU A 139 -2.04 32.85 -13.11
CA LEU A 139 -2.37 32.64 -12.61
C LEU A 139 -2.94 32.42 -12.44
N PRO A 140 -2.84 32.38 -12.62
CA PRO A 140 -3.54 32.30 -12.38
C PRO A 140 -4.07 32.25 -12.21
N THR A 141 -4.04 32.09 -12.36
CA THR A 141 -4.47 32.20 -12.12
C THR A 141 -4.99 32.04 -11.84
N LYS A 142 -5.25 32.10 -12.07
CA LYS A 142 -5.65 32.05 -11.77
C LYS A 142 -6.06 31.66 -11.41
N ALA A 143 -6.18 31.76 -11.30
CA ALA A 143 -6.33 31.38 -10.92
C ALA A 143 -6.56 31.18 -10.87
#